data_a43a7550db5a56bedcd8eb8521b3fc86
#
_entry.id   a43a7550db5a56bedcd8eb8521b3fc86
#
_cell.length_a   1.000
_cell.length_b   1.000
_cell.length_c   1.000
_cell.angle_alpha   90.00
_cell.angle_beta   90.00
_cell.angle_gamma   90.00
#
_symmetry.space_group_name_H-M   'P 1'
#
loop_
_entity.id
_entity.type
_entity.pdbx_description
1 polymer ?
#
loop_
_entity_poly.entity_id
_entity_poly.type
_entity_poly.pdbx_seq_one_letter_code
_entity_poly.pdbx_strand_id
1 'polypeptide(L)'
;MHNLPINRVVTHGSPTKTEGDKKSMIAKSLIFCCLLSLTLVSCDRSHDGNLDSTFETQLVDIVTYTGLDDDKHATFRLDGRDDDPAVMLYTKVDAPSKVKVNERLLLTYAINHRAPDKSYYNIDAIGFSRIINDSIRVNAKPLDTYSMRPIKLNSTWRTGEFINLYGQVEYTGNNRFLYMMIDKETKYNDTVQAYLVHDLLGTPADSIFYWRDVYMSINIGALKSPSAPCRVLRLNINDANNPSVTHRDYNIK
;
A
#
# COMPACT_ATOMS: atom_id res chain seq x y z
N MET A 1 56.05 23.52 -14.89
CA MET A 1 57.24 22.64 -15.04
C MET A 1 56.76 21.21 -14.99
N HIS A 2 56.88 20.56 -16.15
CA HIS A 2 57.19 19.14 -16.39
C HIS A 2 56.13 18.12 -15.90
N ASN A 3 55.68 17.13 -16.64
CA ASN A 3 55.76 16.69 -18.05
C ASN A 3 54.93 15.42 -18.11
N LEU A 4 54.15 15.26 -19.17
CA LEU A 4 53.60 13.99 -19.68
C LEU A 4 54.76 13.11 -20.25
N PRO A 5 54.58 11.80 -20.46
CA PRO A 5 54.24 11.30 -21.78
C PRO A 5 53.29 10.08 -21.78
N ILE A 6 52.34 9.95 -22.68
CA ILE A 6 52.22 9.38 -24.05
C ILE A 6 53.02 8.07 -24.27
N ASN A 7 52.26 6.99 -24.60
CA ASN A 7 52.48 6.02 -25.69
C ASN A 7 51.72 4.73 -25.40
N ARG A 8 51.22 3.90 -26.31
CA ARG A 8 51.06 3.83 -27.77
C ARG A 8 50.34 2.52 -28.07
N VAL A 9 49.38 2.60 -28.90
CA VAL A 9 48.84 1.67 -29.90
C VAL A 9 49.64 0.38 -30.16
N VAL A 10 48.92 -0.79 -30.23
CA VAL A 10 49.21 -1.85 -31.20
C VAL A 10 47.93 -2.52 -31.66
N THR A 11 47.85 -2.67 -32.96
CA THR A 11 46.84 -3.20 -33.85
C THR A 11 46.94 -4.71 -34.07
N HIS A 12 45.84 -5.26 -34.62
CA HIS A 12 45.71 -6.39 -35.55
C HIS A 12 45.38 -7.79 -35.02
N GLY A 13 44.29 -8.30 -35.65
CA GLY A 13 44.08 -9.70 -35.89
C GLY A 13 42.63 -10.09 -36.09
N SER A 14 42.08 -9.91 -37.30
CA SER A 14 40.88 -10.60 -37.72
C SER A 14 41.16 -12.07 -37.99
N PRO A 15 40.30 -12.99 -37.59
CA PRO A 15 40.23 -14.28 -38.27
C PRO A 15 38.91 -14.44 -39.07
N THR A 16 39.14 -14.94 -40.24
CA THR A 16 38.23 -15.36 -41.30
C THR A 16 37.10 -16.25 -40.83
N LYS A 17 35.90 -15.94 -41.30
CA LYS A 17 34.71 -16.78 -41.19
C LYS A 17 34.84 -18.05 -42.06
N THR A 18 34.71 -19.19 -41.43
CA THR A 18 34.51 -20.48 -42.12
C THR A 18 33.04 -20.79 -42.29
N GLU A 19 32.70 -21.17 -43.49
CA GLU A 19 31.33 -21.41 -44.06
C GLU A 19 30.60 -22.64 -43.48
N GLY A 20 31.18 -23.30 -42.45
CA GLY A 20 30.61 -24.51 -41.84
C GLY A 20 29.54 -24.33 -40.77
N ASP A 21 29.47 -23.11 -40.17
CA ASP A 21 28.65 -22.91 -38.95
C ASP A 21 27.16 -22.59 -39.21
N LYS A 22 26.76 -22.25 -40.44
CA LYS A 22 25.38 -21.89 -40.74
C LYS A 22 24.38 -23.05 -40.70
N LYS A 23 24.82 -24.29 -41.06
CA LYS A 23 23.92 -25.47 -41.07
C LYS A 23 23.64 -26.00 -39.65
N SER A 24 24.58 -25.86 -38.72
CA SER A 24 24.40 -26.30 -37.33
C SER A 24 23.47 -25.39 -36.52
N MET A 25 23.45 -24.08 -36.80
CA MET A 25 22.59 -23.13 -36.07
C MET A 25 21.12 -23.26 -36.47
N ILE A 26 20.82 -23.58 -37.74
CA ILE A 26 19.43 -23.74 -38.22
C ILE A 26 18.81 -25.00 -37.62
N ALA A 27 19.55 -26.09 -37.51
CA ALA A 27 19.07 -27.34 -36.91
C ALA A 27 18.79 -27.19 -35.42
N LYS A 28 19.63 -26.45 -34.67
CA LYS A 28 19.43 -26.23 -33.23
C LYS A 28 18.26 -25.25 -32.95
N SER A 29 18.04 -24.28 -33.85
CA SER A 29 16.90 -23.35 -33.72
C SER A 29 15.57 -24.02 -33.98
N LEU A 30 15.49 -24.94 -34.92
CA LEU A 30 14.27 -25.70 -35.21
C LEU A 30 13.90 -26.67 -34.08
N ILE A 31 14.87 -27.32 -33.43
CA ILE A 31 14.63 -28.19 -32.28
C ILE A 31 14.16 -27.39 -31.06
N PHE A 32 14.66 -26.16 -30.88
CA PHE A 32 14.23 -25.28 -29.78
C PHE A 32 12.80 -24.76 -29.97
N CYS A 33 12.39 -24.43 -31.21
CA CYS A 33 11.00 -24.09 -31.53
C CYS A 33 10.02 -25.24 -31.34
N CYS A 34 10.40 -26.50 -31.67
CA CYS A 34 9.54 -27.65 -31.46
C CYS A 34 9.38 -28.03 -29.98
N LEU A 35 10.37 -27.72 -29.13
CA LEU A 35 10.26 -27.93 -27.68
C LEU A 35 9.42 -26.87 -26.97
N LEU A 36 9.35 -25.64 -27.51
CA LEU A 36 8.49 -24.58 -26.96
C LEU A 36 7.02 -24.72 -27.34
N SER A 37 6.70 -25.44 -28.42
CA SER A 37 5.32 -25.66 -28.84
C SER A 37 4.60 -26.79 -28.11
N LEU A 38 5.30 -27.58 -27.30
CA LEU A 38 4.73 -28.67 -26.51
C LEU A 38 4.26 -28.24 -25.09
N THR A 39 4.48 -27.01 -24.69
CA THR A 39 4.06 -26.49 -23.36
C THR A 39 2.75 -25.72 -23.37
N LEU A 40 2.04 -25.61 -24.50
CA LEU A 40 0.74 -24.94 -24.59
C LEU A 40 -0.44 -25.94 -24.68
N VAL A 41 -0.27 -27.16 -24.22
CA VAL A 41 -1.43 -27.97 -23.89
C VAL A 41 -1.91 -27.54 -22.52
N SER A 42 -2.64 -26.40 -22.51
CA SER A 42 -3.55 -26.05 -21.42
C SER A 42 -4.45 -27.24 -21.20
N CYS A 43 -4.26 -27.94 -20.09
CA CYS A 43 -5.23 -28.90 -19.59
C CYS A 43 -6.51 -28.16 -19.25
N ASP A 44 -7.44 -28.14 -20.19
CA ASP A 44 -8.85 -27.98 -19.89
C ASP A 44 -9.29 -29.29 -19.20
N ARG A 45 -8.96 -29.41 -17.92
CA ARG A 45 -9.55 -30.42 -17.05
C ARG A 45 -10.86 -29.84 -16.54
N SER A 46 -11.91 -30.09 -17.28
CA SER A 46 -13.25 -30.21 -16.69
C SER A 46 -13.18 -31.32 -15.63
N HIS A 47 -12.79 -30.98 -14.43
CA HIS A 47 -12.95 -31.81 -13.26
C HIS A 47 -14.36 -31.54 -12.72
N ASP A 48 -15.32 -32.33 -13.26
CA ASP A 48 -16.50 -32.74 -12.51
C ASP A 48 -16.00 -33.66 -11.37
N GLY A 49 -15.45 -33.05 -10.38
CA GLY A 49 -15.07 -33.66 -9.12
C GLY A 49 -15.45 -32.68 -8.03
N ASN A 50 -16.45 -33.04 -7.27
CA ASN A 50 -16.85 -32.46 -6.01
C ASN A 50 -15.60 -32.28 -5.11
N LEU A 51 -14.78 -31.26 -5.38
CA LEU A 51 -13.79 -30.73 -4.47
C LEU A 51 -14.51 -29.60 -3.73
N ASP A 52 -15.09 -29.97 -2.62
CA ASP A 52 -15.47 -29.09 -1.52
C ASP A 52 -14.19 -28.42 -0.95
N SER A 53 -13.45 -27.72 -1.82
CA SER A 53 -12.40 -26.81 -1.42
C SER A 53 -12.99 -25.41 -1.40
N THR A 54 -13.83 -25.14 -0.43
CA THR A 54 -14.10 -23.79 0.04
C THR A 54 -12.80 -23.23 0.63
N PHE A 55 -11.83 -22.94 -0.22
CA PHE A 55 -10.84 -21.92 0.11
C PHE A 55 -11.60 -20.60 0.10
N GLU A 56 -12.30 -20.32 1.19
CA GLU A 56 -12.87 -19.02 1.42
C GLU A 56 -11.75 -18.01 1.29
N THR A 57 -11.87 -17.15 0.28
CA THR A 57 -10.87 -16.10 0.06
C THR A 57 -10.89 -15.17 1.26
N GLN A 58 -9.86 -15.24 2.08
CA GLN A 58 -9.70 -14.34 3.20
C GLN A 58 -9.42 -12.92 2.68
N LEU A 59 -10.19 -11.99 3.18
CA LEU A 59 -10.05 -10.56 2.89
C LEU A 59 -9.45 -9.85 4.08
N VAL A 60 -8.72 -8.78 3.81
CA VAL A 60 -8.13 -7.92 4.84
C VAL A 60 -8.41 -6.47 4.49
N ASP A 61 -9.23 -5.80 5.28
CA ASP A 61 -9.63 -4.42 5.04
C ASP A 61 -9.54 -3.55 6.29
N ILE A 62 -9.37 -2.24 6.08
CA ILE A 62 -9.54 -1.25 7.14
C ILE A 62 -11.02 -0.90 7.22
N VAL A 63 -11.63 -1.20 8.35
CA VAL A 63 -13.05 -1.01 8.61
C VAL A 63 -13.28 -0.10 9.82
N THR A 64 -14.46 0.48 9.94
CA THR A 64 -14.90 1.23 11.12
C THR A 64 -15.79 0.33 11.98
N TYR A 65 -15.46 0.16 13.25
CA TYR A 65 -16.35 -0.52 14.21
C TYR A 65 -17.56 0.36 14.48
N THR A 66 -18.77 -0.13 14.19
CA THR A 66 -20.02 0.64 14.33
C THR A 66 -20.79 0.33 15.60
N GLY A 67 -20.39 -0.68 16.34
CA GLY A 67 -21.05 -1.10 17.56
C GLY A 67 -21.56 -2.53 17.47
N LEU A 68 -22.60 -2.82 18.25
CA LEU A 68 -23.27 -4.12 18.27
C LEU A 68 -24.63 -4.03 17.57
N ASP A 69 -25.04 -5.12 16.93
CA ASP A 69 -26.42 -5.31 16.48
C ASP A 69 -27.36 -5.71 17.63
N ASP A 70 -28.62 -6.01 17.32
CA ASP A 70 -29.64 -6.39 18.31
C ASP A 70 -29.30 -7.71 19.01
N ASP A 71 -28.58 -8.60 18.33
CA ASP A 71 -28.10 -9.89 18.86
C ASP A 71 -26.79 -9.76 19.66
N LYS A 72 -26.28 -8.54 19.81
CA LYS A 72 -25.00 -8.19 20.47
C LYS A 72 -23.74 -8.66 19.74
N HIS A 73 -23.84 -8.88 18.45
CA HIS A 73 -22.69 -9.18 17.60
C HIS A 73 -22.06 -7.91 17.05
N ALA A 74 -20.76 -7.96 16.84
CA ALA A 74 -20.01 -6.83 16.30
C ALA A 74 -20.40 -6.51 14.86
N THR A 75 -20.59 -5.23 14.59
CA THR A 75 -20.84 -4.72 13.24
C THR A 75 -19.75 -3.76 12.81
N PHE A 76 -19.47 -3.74 11.51
CA PHE A 76 -18.44 -2.87 10.94
C PHE A 76 -18.97 -2.21 9.69
N ARG A 77 -18.38 -1.06 9.35
CA ARG A 77 -18.58 -0.39 8.08
C ARG A 77 -17.29 -0.44 7.27
N LEU A 78 -17.36 -1.01 6.09
CA LEU A 78 -16.34 -0.92 5.06
C LEU A 78 -16.65 0.32 4.22
N ASP A 79 -15.84 1.36 4.36
CA ASP A 79 -16.00 2.57 3.57
C ASP A 79 -15.59 2.30 2.12
N GLY A 80 -16.41 2.76 1.18
CA GLY A 80 -16.10 2.66 -0.24
C GLY A 80 -14.85 3.47 -0.62
N ARG A 81 -14.17 3.01 -1.65
CA ARG A 81 -13.06 3.77 -2.23
C ARG A 81 -13.63 4.88 -3.11
N ASP A 82 -13.01 6.04 -3.03
CA ASP A 82 -13.42 7.23 -3.76
C ASP A 82 -14.91 7.55 -3.58
N ASP A 83 -15.74 7.31 -4.58
CA ASP A 83 -17.18 7.59 -4.57
C ASP A 83 -18.05 6.32 -4.43
N ASP A 84 -17.44 5.16 -4.21
CA ASP A 84 -18.19 3.93 -3.96
C ASP A 84 -18.97 4.02 -2.64
N PRO A 85 -20.17 3.45 -2.56
CA PRO A 85 -20.95 3.43 -1.32
C PRO A 85 -20.25 2.56 -0.25
N ALA A 86 -20.46 2.94 1.00
CA ALA A 86 -20.03 2.10 2.12
C ALA A 86 -20.90 0.84 2.22
N VAL A 87 -20.30 -0.23 2.71
CA VAL A 87 -20.95 -1.54 2.92
C VAL A 87 -20.95 -1.88 4.40
N MET A 88 -22.09 -2.33 4.94
CA MET A 88 -22.16 -2.85 6.30
C MET A 88 -21.71 -4.31 6.35
N LEU A 89 -20.91 -4.64 7.35
CA LEU A 89 -20.44 -5.99 7.61
C LEU A 89 -21.04 -6.47 8.94
N TYR A 90 -21.82 -7.55 8.86
CA TYR A 90 -22.45 -8.20 10.01
C TYR A 90 -21.71 -9.48 10.35
N THR A 91 -21.39 -9.65 11.63
CA THR A 91 -20.65 -10.82 12.13
C THR A 91 -21.51 -11.64 13.11
N LYS A 92 -20.94 -12.73 13.61
CA LYS A 92 -21.48 -13.52 14.73
C LYS A 92 -20.53 -13.55 15.92
N VAL A 93 -19.61 -12.59 15.98
CA VAL A 93 -18.62 -12.52 17.06
C VAL A 93 -18.89 -11.35 17.99
N ASP A 94 -18.39 -11.43 19.21
CA ASP A 94 -18.50 -10.39 20.21
C ASP A 94 -17.71 -9.12 19.79
N ALA A 95 -17.95 -8.03 20.51
CA ALA A 95 -17.23 -6.79 20.32
C ALA A 95 -15.70 -7.00 20.49
N PRO A 96 -14.90 -6.38 19.64
CA PRO A 96 -13.46 -6.39 19.81
C PRO A 96 -13.06 -5.77 21.16
N SER A 97 -12.21 -6.46 21.91
CA SER A 97 -11.80 -5.99 23.25
C SER A 97 -11.13 -4.63 23.19
N LYS A 98 -11.58 -3.70 24.02
CA LYS A 98 -11.03 -2.34 24.19
C LYS A 98 -11.07 -1.46 22.93
N VAL A 99 -11.94 -1.76 21.98
CA VAL A 99 -12.19 -0.95 20.80
C VAL A 99 -13.41 -0.07 21.05
N LYS A 100 -13.32 1.17 20.62
CA LYS A 100 -14.41 2.15 20.75
C LYS A 100 -15.24 2.19 19.46
N VAL A 101 -16.52 2.48 19.60
CA VAL A 101 -17.37 2.78 18.44
C VAL A 101 -16.75 3.94 17.64
N ASN A 102 -16.77 3.82 16.32
CA ASN A 102 -16.10 4.69 15.35
C ASN A 102 -14.57 4.56 15.30
N GLU A 103 -13.96 3.63 16.03
CA GLU A 103 -12.54 3.32 15.87
C GLU A 103 -12.32 2.49 14.61
N ARG A 104 -11.24 2.77 13.88
CA ARG A 104 -10.85 2.01 12.70
C ARG A 104 -9.91 0.87 13.05
N LEU A 105 -10.10 -0.26 12.38
CA LEU A 105 -9.38 -1.50 12.62
C LEU A 105 -8.96 -2.13 11.31
N LEU A 106 -7.97 -3.01 11.36
CA LEU A 106 -7.73 -3.99 10.32
C LEU A 106 -8.56 -5.25 10.66
N LEU A 107 -9.47 -5.62 9.79
CA LEU A 107 -10.32 -6.81 9.91
C LEU A 107 -9.89 -7.85 8.89
N THR A 108 -9.66 -9.08 9.34
CA THR A 108 -9.48 -10.27 8.50
C THR A 108 -10.77 -11.08 8.55
N TYR A 109 -11.35 -11.38 7.39
CA TYR A 109 -12.67 -12.01 7.31
C TYR A 109 -12.87 -12.80 6.01
N ALA A 110 -13.88 -13.65 5.99
CA ALA A 110 -14.43 -14.28 4.79
C ALA A 110 -15.88 -13.82 4.59
N ILE A 111 -16.32 -13.72 3.34
CA ILE A 111 -17.71 -13.31 3.02
C ILE A 111 -18.57 -14.55 2.85
N ASN A 112 -19.57 -14.73 3.72
CA ASN A 112 -20.55 -15.81 3.63
C ASN A 112 -21.71 -15.48 2.71
N HIS A 113 -22.19 -14.23 2.79
CA HIS A 113 -23.33 -13.79 2.01
C HIS A 113 -23.20 -12.33 1.63
N ARG A 114 -23.60 -11.99 0.41
CA ARG A 114 -23.69 -10.62 -0.10
C ARG A 114 -25.13 -10.27 -0.41
N ALA A 115 -25.63 -9.15 0.11
CA ALA A 115 -26.91 -8.65 -0.32
C ALA A 115 -26.92 -8.38 -1.84
N PRO A 116 -28.02 -8.61 -2.55
CA PRO A 116 -28.12 -8.36 -4.00
C PRO A 116 -27.80 -6.91 -4.39
N ASP A 117 -28.17 -5.95 -3.57
CA ASP A 117 -27.90 -4.52 -3.73
C ASP A 117 -26.52 -4.10 -3.21
N LYS A 118 -25.73 -5.06 -2.69
CA LYS A 118 -24.40 -4.86 -2.08
C LYS A 118 -24.38 -3.90 -0.88
N SER A 119 -25.51 -3.61 -0.26
CA SER A 119 -25.60 -2.70 0.90
C SER A 119 -24.99 -3.30 2.17
N TYR A 120 -24.98 -4.64 2.27
CA TYR A 120 -24.34 -5.33 3.38
C TYR A 120 -23.78 -6.71 2.99
N TYR A 121 -22.83 -7.20 3.81
CA TYR A 121 -22.33 -8.56 3.76
C TYR A 121 -22.43 -9.22 5.13
N ASN A 122 -22.83 -10.51 5.17
CA ASN A 122 -22.61 -11.36 6.33
C ASN A 122 -21.22 -12.00 6.18
N ILE A 123 -20.43 -11.91 7.23
CA ILE A 123 -19.02 -12.31 7.20
C ILE A 123 -18.67 -13.21 8.39
N ASP A 124 -17.68 -14.06 8.20
CA ASP A 124 -16.95 -14.72 9.28
C ASP A 124 -15.72 -13.90 9.61
N ALA A 125 -15.74 -13.23 10.75
CA ALA A 125 -14.60 -12.48 11.24
C ALA A 125 -13.55 -13.44 11.80
N ILE A 126 -12.33 -13.40 11.23
CA ILE A 126 -11.21 -14.28 11.60
C ILE A 126 -10.32 -13.61 12.63
N GLY A 127 -10.14 -12.28 12.52
CA GLY A 127 -9.31 -11.54 13.45
C GLY A 127 -9.39 -10.03 13.30
N PHE A 128 -8.99 -9.33 14.37
CA PHE A 128 -8.94 -7.89 14.44
C PHE A 128 -7.55 -7.44 14.84
N SER A 129 -7.05 -6.39 14.23
CA SER A 129 -5.82 -5.74 14.63
C SER A 129 -6.01 -4.23 14.73
N ARG A 130 -5.42 -3.63 15.77
CA ARG A 130 -5.37 -2.18 15.87
C ARG A 130 -4.41 -1.63 14.86
N ILE A 131 -4.80 -0.50 14.28
CA ILE A 131 -3.99 0.27 13.36
C ILE A 131 -3.69 1.65 13.96
N ILE A 132 -2.82 2.41 13.33
CA ILE A 132 -2.64 3.82 13.71
C ILE A 132 -3.87 4.60 13.24
N ASN A 133 -4.64 5.09 14.22
CA ASN A 133 -5.77 5.99 14.02
C ASN A 133 -5.37 7.39 14.47
N ASP A 134 -5.46 8.36 13.59
CA ASP A 134 -5.18 9.75 13.93
C ASP A 134 -6.03 10.70 13.07
N SER A 135 -6.02 11.97 13.41
CA SER A 135 -6.54 13.04 12.56
C SER A 135 -5.38 13.79 11.94
N ILE A 136 -5.61 14.39 10.78
CA ILE A 136 -4.60 15.21 10.14
C ILE A 136 -4.26 16.39 11.06
N ARG A 137 -2.96 16.61 11.25
CA ARG A 137 -2.45 17.66 12.14
C ARG A 137 -2.05 18.90 11.33
N VAL A 138 -1.93 20.03 11.99
CA VAL A 138 -1.34 21.25 11.42
C VAL A 138 0.06 21.40 11.99
N ASN A 139 1.05 21.72 11.16
CA ASN A 139 2.41 21.93 11.62
C ASN A 139 2.46 23.10 12.63
N ALA A 140 3.15 22.87 13.75
CA ALA A 140 3.38 23.88 14.78
C ALA A 140 4.73 24.59 14.61
N LYS A 141 5.64 24.03 13.83
CA LYS A 141 7.02 24.46 13.60
C LYS A 141 7.31 24.48 12.10
N PRO A 142 8.41 25.08 11.64
CA PRO A 142 8.87 24.98 10.25
C PRO A 142 9.02 23.52 9.81
N LEU A 143 8.70 23.25 8.55
CA LEU A 143 8.60 21.90 7.99
C LEU A 143 9.93 21.12 8.07
N ASP A 144 11.05 21.80 7.90
CA ASP A 144 12.41 21.24 7.94
C ASP A 144 12.83 20.74 9.33
N THR A 145 12.07 21.07 10.37
CA THR A 145 12.32 20.59 11.74
C THR A 145 11.72 19.21 12.03
N TYR A 146 10.90 18.68 11.10
CA TYR A 146 10.27 17.39 11.27
C TYR A 146 11.05 16.28 10.59
N SER A 147 11.17 15.16 11.26
CA SER A 147 11.79 13.96 10.68
C SER A 147 10.83 13.30 9.68
N MET A 148 11.31 13.12 8.46
CA MET A 148 10.59 12.43 7.38
C MET A 148 11.41 11.24 6.91
N ARG A 149 11.73 10.31 7.83
CA ARG A 149 12.46 9.10 7.50
C ARG A 149 11.69 8.27 6.46
N PRO A 150 12.39 7.55 5.59
CA PRO A 150 11.76 6.78 4.55
C PRO A 150 10.83 5.69 5.12
N ILE A 151 9.80 5.38 4.35
CA ILE A 151 8.95 4.22 4.54
C ILE A 151 8.93 3.40 3.24
N LYS A 152 8.71 2.11 3.32
CA LYS A 152 8.41 1.29 2.16
C LYS A 152 6.89 1.29 1.97
N LEU A 153 6.41 2.15 1.07
CA LEU A 153 4.99 2.27 0.81
C LEU A 153 4.50 1.13 -0.09
N ASN A 154 3.54 0.35 0.39
CA ASN A 154 2.88 -0.68 -0.41
C ASN A 154 1.63 -0.13 -1.09
N SER A 155 0.80 0.59 -0.34
CA SER A 155 -0.40 1.23 -0.90
C SER A 155 -0.85 2.42 -0.06
N THR A 156 -1.55 3.34 -0.71
CA THR A 156 -2.28 4.41 -0.04
C THR A 156 -3.52 4.76 -0.87
N TRP A 157 -4.65 4.99 -0.19
CA TRP A 157 -5.94 5.21 -0.83
C TRP A 157 -6.86 6.05 0.05
N ARG A 158 -7.83 6.70 -0.57
CA ARG A 158 -8.89 7.42 0.14
C ARG A 158 -10.13 6.55 0.31
N THR A 159 -10.78 6.63 1.47
CA THR A 159 -12.12 6.12 1.71
C THR A 159 -12.91 7.13 2.53
N GLY A 160 -13.99 7.66 1.98
CA GLY A 160 -14.77 8.68 2.67
C GLY A 160 -13.93 9.85 3.15
N GLU A 161 -13.82 10.01 4.47
CA GLU A 161 -13.04 11.06 5.14
C GLU A 161 -11.66 10.59 5.63
N PHE A 162 -11.17 9.49 5.10
CA PHE A 162 -9.90 8.92 5.56
C PHE A 162 -8.91 8.75 4.41
N ILE A 163 -7.65 9.05 4.69
CA ILE A 163 -6.51 8.56 3.93
C ILE A 163 -5.96 7.35 4.66
N ASN A 164 -5.95 6.22 3.98
CA ASN A 164 -5.41 4.98 4.49
C ASN A 164 -4.04 4.71 3.89
N LEU A 165 -3.18 4.04 4.65
CA LEU A 165 -1.84 3.69 4.24
C LEU A 165 -1.51 2.28 4.73
N TYR A 166 -0.88 1.49 3.86
CA TYR A 166 -0.19 0.26 4.21
C TYR A 166 1.25 0.32 3.70
N GLY A 167 2.18 0.01 4.58
CA GLY A 167 3.61 0.02 4.25
C GLY A 167 4.45 -0.60 5.35
N GLN A 168 5.76 -0.43 5.22
CA GLN A 168 6.72 -0.84 6.24
C GLN A 168 7.52 0.37 6.72
N VAL A 169 7.80 0.41 7.99
CA VAL A 169 8.59 1.46 8.64
C VAL A 169 9.79 0.85 9.36
N GLU A 170 10.84 1.63 9.48
CA GLU A 170 12.00 1.27 10.30
C GLU A 170 11.56 1.12 11.76
N TYR A 171 11.97 0.04 12.39
CA TYR A 171 11.67 -0.26 13.79
C TYR A 171 12.92 -0.73 14.53
N THR A 172 13.25 -0.03 15.60
CA THR A 172 14.46 -0.25 16.41
C THR A 172 14.16 -0.85 17.77
N GLY A 173 12.89 -1.23 18.03
CA GLY A 173 12.42 -1.62 19.36
C GLY A 173 11.91 -0.46 20.22
N ASN A 174 12.25 0.78 19.86
CA ASN A 174 11.86 1.98 20.59
C ASN A 174 10.56 2.60 20.06
N ASN A 175 10.02 3.53 20.84
CA ASN A 175 8.87 4.32 20.42
C ASN A 175 9.20 5.15 19.17
N ARG A 176 8.19 5.39 18.37
CA ARG A 176 8.26 6.25 17.19
C ARG A 176 6.97 7.05 17.04
N PHE A 177 7.07 8.15 16.34
CA PHE A 177 5.90 8.88 15.85
C PHE A 177 5.72 8.65 14.35
N LEU A 178 4.50 8.28 13.96
CA LEU A 178 4.07 8.20 12.58
C LEU A 178 2.72 8.88 12.50
N TYR A 179 2.63 10.00 11.80
CA TYR A 179 1.41 10.78 11.64
C TYR A 179 1.46 11.61 10.36
N MET A 180 0.30 12.12 9.96
CA MET A 180 0.18 13.02 8.81
C MET A 180 -0.07 14.44 9.29
N MET A 181 0.60 15.41 8.67
CA MET A 181 0.38 16.82 8.94
C MET A 181 0.25 17.63 7.66
N ILE A 182 -0.48 18.74 7.73
CA ILE A 182 -0.52 19.75 6.68
C ILE A 182 0.42 20.90 7.05
N ASP A 183 1.05 21.47 6.03
CA ASP A 183 1.77 22.72 6.17
C ASP A 183 0.80 23.89 5.98
N LYS A 184 0.62 24.68 7.04
CA LYS A 184 -0.29 25.83 7.03
C LYS A 184 0.17 26.98 6.11
N GLU A 185 1.45 27.02 5.75
CA GLU A 185 2.04 28.08 4.94
C GLU A 185 1.91 27.81 3.44
N THR A 186 1.76 26.52 3.06
CA THR A 186 1.66 26.11 1.66
C THR A 186 0.23 25.83 1.22
N LYS A 187 -0.62 26.85 1.24
CA LYS A 187 -1.92 26.76 0.55
C LYS A 187 -1.75 27.28 -0.88
N TYR A 188 -1.77 26.37 -1.83
CA TYR A 188 -1.83 26.74 -3.25
C TYR A 188 -3.25 26.48 -3.77
N ASN A 189 -4.00 27.55 -3.98
CA ASN A 189 -5.36 27.50 -4.53
C ASN A 189 -6.27 26.55 -3.74
N ASP A 190 -6.69 25.45 -4.39
CA ASP A 190 -7.55 24.41 -3.84
C ASP A 190 -6.78 23.14 -3.41
N THR A 191 -5.45 23.18 -3.41
CA THR A 191 -4.58 22.06 -3.00
C THR A 191 -3.92 22.33 -1.67
N VAL A 192 -4.04 21.39 -0.74
CA VAL A 192 -3.33 21.40 0.53
C VAL A 192 -2.17 20.41 0.50
N GLN A 193 -0.98 20.85 0.93
CA GLN A 193 0.20 19.99 1.04
C GLN A 193 0.16 19.26 2.39
N ALA A 194 0.18 17.94 2.34
CA ALA A 194 0.31 17.08 3.51
C ALA A 194 1.62 16.31 3.45
N TYR A 195 2.14 15.98 4.62
CA TYR A 195 3.42 15.30 4.79
C TYR A 195 3.27 14.14 5.76
N LEU A 196 3.86 13.01 5.41
CA LEU A 196 3.97 11.88 6.33
C LEU A 196 5.23 12.05 7.17
N VAL A 197 5.05 12.28 8.47
CA VAL A 197 6.14 12.38 9.44
C VAL A 197 6.43 11.00 10.01
N HIS A 198 7.70 10.59 9.92
CA HIS A 198 8.22 9.38 10.55
C HIS A 198 9.44 9.76 11.40
N ASP A 199 9.27 9.70 12.72
CA ASP A 199 10.30 10.09 13.68
C ASP A 199 10.58 8.94 14.66
N LEU A 200 11.84 8.57 14.79
CA LEU A 200 12.32 7.50 15.67
C LEU A 200 12.66 7.98 17.09
N LEU A 201 12.22 9.20 17.46
CA LEU A 201 12.34 9.75 18.82
C LEU A 201 13.74 9.70 19.42
N GLY A 202 14.71 10.26 18.70
CA GLY A 202 16.10 10.36 19.18
C GLY A 202 16.88 9.04 19.16
N THR A 203 16.35 8.02 18.48
CA THR A 203 17.14 6.82 18.18
C THR A 203 18.33 7.20 17.31
N PRO A 204 19.56 6.79 17.67
CA PRO A 204 20.76 7.06 16.88
C PRO A 204 20.61 6.62 15.42
N ALA A 205 21.20 7.38 14.49
CA ALA A 205 21.06 7.11 13.05
C ALA A 205 21.69 5.78 12.61
N ASP A 206 22.67 5.31 13.36
CA ASP A 206 23.41 4.05 13.15
C ASP A 206 22.79 2.85 13.86
N SER A 207 21.63 3.04 14.51
CA SER A 207 20.93 1.94 15.17
C SER A 207 20.49 0.89 14.17
N ILE A 208 20.69 -0.38 14.52
CA ILE A 208 20.16 -1.51 13.75
C ILE A 208 18.64 -1.47 13.81
N PHE A 209 17.99 -1.58 12.66
CA PHE A 209 16.56 -1.62 12.55
C PHE A 209 16.11 -2.79 11.66
N TYR A 210 14.82 -3.16 11.79
CA TYR A 210 14.15 -4.04 10.85
C TYR A 210 12.89 -3.35 10.31
N TRP A 211 12.42 -3.79 9.16
CA TRP A 211 11.17 -3.29 8.58
C TRP A 211 9.98 -3.97 9.24
N ARG A 212 9.02 -3.18 9.67
CA ARG A 212 7.80 -3.64 10.31
C ARG A 212 6.59 -3.11 9.57
N ASP A 213 5.63 -4.00 9.31
CA ASP A 213 4.35 -3.62 8.70
C ASP A 213 3.59 -2.61 9.58
N VAL A 214 2.99 -1.65 8.92
CA VAL A 214 2.14 -0.63 9.54
C VAL A 214 0.92 -0.38 8.67
N TYR A 215 -0.22 -0.32 9.34
CA TYR A 215 -1.47 0.19 8.79
C TYR A 215 -1.83 1.48 9.51
N MET A 216 -2.29 2.45 8.74
CA MET A 216 -2.66 3.77 9.25
C MET A 216 -3.94 4.23 8.58
N SER A 217 -4.79 4.92 9.35
CA SER A 217 -5.98 5.59 8.83
C SER A 217 -6.07 6.98 9.45
N ILE A 218 -6.00 8.01 8.60
CA ILE A 218 -5.95 9.41 9.01
C ILE A 218 -7.24 10.10 8.59
N ASN A 219 -7.97 10.62 9.58
CA ASN A 219 -9.15 11.43 9.33
C ASN A 219 -8.77 12.79 8.76
N ILE A 220 -9.32 13.11 7.59
CA ILE A 220 -9.13 14.37 6.87
C ILE A 220 -10.41 15.22 6.82
N GLY A 221 -11.46 14.84 7.56
CA GLY A 221 -12.75 15.54 7.56
C GLY A 221 -12.64 17.03 7.88
N ALA A 222 -11.67 17.43 8.70
CA ALA A 222 -11.39 18.83 8.99
C ALA A 222 -11.02 19.67 7.76
N LEU A 223 -10.54 19.06 6.67
CA LEU A 223 -10.19 19.74 5.42
C LEU A 223 -11.40 19.99 4.51
N LYS A 224 -12.53 19.34 4.79
CA LYS A 224 -13.78 19.47 4.03
C LYS A 224 -14.67 20.63 4.51
N SER A 225 -14.14 21.48 5.39
CA SER A 225 -14.90 22.63 5.89
C SER A 225 -15.32 23.56 4.73
N PRO A 226 -16.60 24.01 4.70
CA PRO A 226 -17.07 24.98 3.71
C PRO A 226 -16.27 26.29 3.67
N SER A 227 -15.64 26.65 4.80
CA SER A 227 -14.80 27.85 4.93
C SER A 227 -13.38 27.67 4.37
N ALA A 228 -12.99 26.45 3.99
CA ALA A 228 -11.67 26.17 3.44
C ALA A 228 -11.82 25.17 2.27
N PRO A 229 -12.14 25.67 1.07
CA PRO A 229 -12.44 24.80 -0.07
C PRO A 229 -11.16 24.16 -0.65
N CYS A 230 -10.58 23.23 0.10
CA CYS A 230 -9.55 22.35 -0.43
C CYS A 230 -10.21 21.27 -1.26
N ARG A 231 -9.78 21.09 -2.51
CA ARG A 231 -10.27 20.05 -3.41
C ARG A 231 -9.31 18.89 -3.54
N VAL A 232 -8.04 19.16 -3.36
CA VAL A 232 -6.96 18.19 -3.52
C VAL A 232 -6.11 18.17 -2.25
N LEU A 233 -5.89 16.99 -1.72
CA LEU A 233 -4.84 16.70 -0.76
C LEU A 233 -3.64 16.13 -1.50
N ARG A 234 -2.52 16.83 -1.50
CA ARG A 234 -1.24 16.33 -1.99
C ARG A 234 -0.43 15.77 -0.84
N LEU A 235 -0.33 14.46 -0.77
CA LEU A 235 0.43 13.75 0.27
C LEU A 235 1.86 13.52 -0.19
N ASN A 236 2.80 14.19 0.45
CA ASN A 236 4.24 14.02 0.24
C ASN A 236 4.76 12.90 1.15
N ILE A 237 5.42 11.91 0.56
CA ILE A 237 5.95 10.73 1.24
C ILE A 237 7.38 10.50 0.78
N ASN A 238 8.27 10.23 1.72
CA ASN A 238 9.60 9.70 1.43
C ASN A 238 9.48 8.18 1.25
N ASP A 239 9.22 7.74 0.01
CA ASP A 239 8.97 6.33 -0.33
C ASP A 239 10.27 5.63 -0.74
N ALA A 240 10.75 4.73 0.13
CA ALA A 240 11.96 3.95 -0.14
C ALA A 240 11.78 2.93 -1.29
N ASN A 241 10.54 2.49 -1.57
CA ASN A 241 10.26 1.58 -2.70
C ASN A 241 10.26 2.33 -4.04
N ASN A 242 9.92 3.62 -4.03
CA ASN A 242 9.82 4.42 -5.24
C ASN A 242 10.25 5.88 -5.00
N PRO A 243 11.55 6.14 -4.87
CA PRO A 243 12.06 7.48 -4.55
C PRO A 243 11.76 8.55 -5.60
N SER A 244 11.40 8.15 -6.83
CA SER A 244 11.02 9.07 -7.90
C SER A 244 9.59 9.60 -7.74
N VAL A 245 8.73 8.93 -6.98
CA VAL A 245 7.37 9.36 -6.70
C VAL A 245 7.34 10.07 -5.35
N THR A 246 7.41 11.39 -5.39
CA THR A 246 7.51 12.22 -4.18
C THR A 246 6.16 12.54 -3.54
N HIS A 247 5.06 12.40 -4.28
CA HIS A 247 3.71 12.72 -3.79
C HIS A 247 2.61 11.87 -4.42
N ARG A 248 1.45 11.88 -3.77
CA ARG A 248 0.19 11.30 -4.23
C ARG A 248 -0.93 12.31 -4.04
N ASP A 249 -1.76 12.50 -5.04
CA ASP A 249 -2.89 13.44 -5.01
C ASP A 249 -4.20 12.69 -4.76
N TYR A 250 -5.02 13.24 -3.87
CA TYR A 250 -6.36 12.73 -3.52
C TYR A 250 -7.39 13.83 -3.72
N ASN A 251 -8.45 13.53 -4.45
CA ASN A 251 -9.62 14.39 -4.49
C ASN A 251 -10.35 14.27 -3.16
N ILE A 252 -10.57 15.39 -2.45
CA ILE A 252 -11.19 15.45 -1.12
C ILE A 252 -12.51 16.24 -1.09
N LYS A 253 -13.10 16.42 -2.27
CA LYS A 253 -14.42 17.08 -2.38
C LYS A 253 -15.48 16.37 -1.55
#